data_7936a2d80977a77f14d08f715225c872
#
_entry.id   7936a2d80977a77f14d08f715225c872
#
_cell.length_a   1.000
_cell.length_b   1.000
_cell.length_c   1.000
_cell.angle_alpha   90.00
_cell.angle_beta   90.00
_cell.angle_gamma   90.00
#
_symmetry.space_group_name_H-M   'P 1'
#
loop_
_entity.id
_entity.type
_entity.pdbx_description
1 polymer ?
#
loop_
_entity_poly.entity_id
_entity_poly.type
_entity_poly.pdbx_seq_one_letter_code
_entity_poly.pdbx_strand_id
1 'polypeptide(L)'
;MSSKVSGFQDKNGKVLKIMIEWWKEKFRRVVVTQNVESLLVSIVISAYNEEKYLPGLIEDLKNQTYPKENIEILFINAMSTDGTTAIIQQFIKEDTEFNSIRLYNNPKKNQASGFNLGVKHSVGNLILKIDAHSKVTESFVMNNVAIIQQGEFVCGGPRPTIVEGKGKWAETLHLVEENMFGSSIANYRNSSEDRYISSIFHGMYKREVFQKVGLVNEQLGRTEDNDIHYRIREHGYKIRYSPSILSYQYIRPTF
;
A
#
# COMPACT_ATOMS: atom_id res chain seq x y z
N MET A 1 8.00 43.82 -9.98
CA MET A 1 7.54 44.22 -11.30
C MET A 1 6.28 43.43 -11.61
N SER A 2 5.13 44.09 -11.57
CA SER A 2 3.80 43.54 -11.76
C SER A 2 3.47 43.58 -13.24
N SER A 3 3.26 42.45 -13.91
CA SER A 3 2.73 42.39 -15.25
C SER A 3 1.22 42.12 -15.20
N LYS A 4 0.47 43.17 -15.50
CA LYS A 4 -0.99 43.15 -15.70
C LYS A 4 -1.31 42.27 -16.91
N VAL A 5 -2.11 41.23 -16.70
CA VAL A 5 -2.83 40.55 -17.78
C VAL A 5 -4.13 41.34 -17.97
N SER A 6 -4.21 42.07 -19.08
CA SER A 6 -5.41 42.80 -19.49
C SER A 6 -6.41 41.81 -20.08
N GLY A 7 -7.54 41.63 -19.41
CA GLY A 7 -8.66 40.83 -19.90
C GLY A 7 -9.38 41.52 -21.04
N PHE A 8 -9.61 40.79 -22.14
CA PHE A 8 -10.55 41.16 -23.17
C PHE A 8 -11.99 40.91 -22.68
N GLN A 9 -12.71 41.96 -22.35
CA GLN A 9 -14.16 41.92 -22.22
C GLN A 9 -14.80 42.51 -23.49
N ASP A 10 -15.66 41.73 -24.13
CA ASP A 10 -16.60 42.32 -25.07
C ASP A 10 -17.76 43.01 -24.28
N LYS A 11 -18.41 44.01 -24.93
CA LYS A 11 -19.44 44.84 -24.31
C LYS A 11 -20.69 44.08 -23.80
N ASN A 12 -20.77 42.75 -23.94
CA ASN A 12 -21.95 41.94 -23.64
C ASN A 12 -21.69 40.67 -22.77
N GLY A 13 -20.50 40.47 -22.26
CA GLY A 13 -20.20 39.32 -21.36
C GLY A 13 -20.27 37.93 -22.04
N LYS A 14 -20.42 37.88 -23.39
CA LYS A 14 -20.65 36.64 -24.13
C LYS A 14 -19.40 35.79 -24.30
N VAL A 15 -18.22 36.37 -24.36
CA VAL A 15 -16.97 35.61 -24.56
C VAL A 15 -16.61 34.76 -23.37
N LEU A 16 -16.86 35.29 -22.17
CA LEU A 16 -16.59 34.53 -20.91
C LEU A 16 -17.52 33.31 -20.77
N LYS A 17 -18.78 33.43 -21.18
CA LYS A 17 -19.75 32.34 -21.17
C LYS A 17 -19.38 31.22 -22.16
N ILE A 18 -18.91 31.56 -23.33
CA ILE A 18 -18.49 30.61 -24.39
C ILE A 18 -17.21 29.86 -23.96
N MET A 19 -16.25 30.54 -23.32
CA MET A 19 -15.05 29.90 -22.79
C MET A 19 -15.36 28.96 -21.62
N ILE A 20 -16.26 29.34 -20.72
CA ILE A 20 -16.69 28.53 -19.58
C ILE A 20 -17.46 27.29 -20.08
N GLU A 21 -18.34 27.43 -21.06
CA GLU A 21 -19.07 26.30 -21.65
C GLU A 21 -18.15 25.37 -22.46
N TRP A 22 -17.21 25.93 -23.23
CA TRP A 22 -16.19 25.15 -23.95
C TRP A 22 -15.24 24.41 -22.97
N TRP A 23 -14.86 25.06 -21.84
CA TRP A 23 -14.09 24.46 -20.76
C TRP A 23 -14.89 23.34 -20.09
N LYS A 24 -16.14 23.58 -19.74
CA LYS A 24 -17.04 22.57 -19.17
C LYS A 24 -17.25 21.39 -20.13
N GLU A 25 -17.37 21.64 -21.44
CA GLU A 25 -17.53 20.60 -22.44
C GLU A 25 -16.23 19.79 -22.66
N LYS A 26 -15.09 20.46 -22.66
CA LYS A 26 -13.77 19.82 -22.75
C LYS A 26 -13.46 18.99 -21.49
N PHE A 27 -13.82 19.47 -20.30
CA PHE A 27 -13.69 18.71 -19.05
C PHE A 27 -14.79 17.66 -18.89
N ARG A 28 -15.99 17.86 -19.41
CA ARG A 28 -17.02 16.83 -19.43
C ARG A 28 -16.66 15.64 -20.33
N ARG A 29 -15.84 15.84 -21.35
CA ARG A 29 -15.28 14.75 -22.20
C ARG A 29 -14.05 14.08 -21.60
N VAL A 30 -13.44 14.63 -20.55
CA VAL A 30 -12.32 14.01 -19.80
C VAL A 30 -12.81 13.24 -18.56
N VAL A 31 -14.05 13.44 -18.14
CA VAL A 31 -14.77 12.44 -17.38
C VAL A 31 -15.21 11.35 -18.37
N VAL A 32 -14.25 10.65 -18.97
CA VAL A 32 -14.48 9.28 -19.39
C VAL A 32 -14.96 8.58 -18.13
N THR A 33 -16.25 8.32 -18.03
CA THR A 33 -16.77 7.21 -17.29
C THR A 33 -16.17 5.94 -17.91
N GLN A 34 -14.86 5.73 -17.70
CA GLN A 34 -14.42 4.36 -17.55
C GLN A 34 -15.31 3.83 -16.44
N ASN A 35 -16.14 2.86 -16.75
CA ASN A 35 -16.56 1.87 -15.80
C ASN A 35 -15.23 1.34 -15.24
N VAL A 36 -14.72 1.98 -14.20
CA VAL A 36 -13.62 1.45 -13.40
C VAL A 36 -14.31 0.25 -12.75
N GLU A 37 -14.12 -0.93 -13.36
CA GLU A 37 -14.46 -2.16 -12.67
C GLU A 37 -13.88 -2.01 -11.28
N SER A 38 -14.73 -1.93 -10.29
CA SER A 38 -14.32 -1.76 -8.91
C SER A 38 -13.58 -3.03 -8.52
N LEU A 39 -12.23 -2.94 -8.57
CA LEU A 39 -11.38 -4.09 -8.30
C LEU A 39 -11.42 -4.37 -6.79
N LEU A 40 -11.81 -5.58 -6.42
CA LEU A 40 -11.74 -6.00 -5.03
C LEU A 40 -10.25 -6.15 -4.63
N VAL A 41 -9.86 -5.43 -3.59
CA VAL A 41 -8.52 -5.45 -3.00
C VAL A 41 -8.51 -6.30 -1.75
N SER A 42 -7.69 -7.34 -1.71
CA SER A 42 -7.43 -8.14 -0.52
C SER A 42 -6.20 -7.61 0.20
N ILE A 43 -6.38 -6.95 1.33
CA ILE A 43 -5.28 -6.51 2.17
C ILE A 43 -4.89 -7.65 3.10
N VAL A 44 -3.67 -8.15 2.96
CA VAL A 44 -3.10 -9.22 3.80
C VAL A 44 -2.16 -8.61 4.83
N ILE A 45 -2.50 -8.77 6.11
CA ILE A 45 -1.77 -8.20 7.23
C ILE A 45 -1.29 -9.33 8.15
N SER A 46 0.02 -9.59 8.13
CA SER A 46 0.65 -10.51 9.09
C SER A 46 0.93 -9.81 10.41
N ALA A 47 0.50 -10.40 11.52
CA ALA A 47 0.64 -9.84 12.86
C ALA A 47 1.22 -10.85 13.86
N TYR A 48 2.20 -10.40 14.66
CA TYR A 48 2.73 -11.13 15.80
C TYR A 48 3.13 -10.15 16.92
N ASN A 49 2.34 -10.12 18.00
CA ASN A 49 2.52 -9.22 19.14
C ASN A 49 2.58 -7.75 18.70
N GLU A 50 1.48 -7.27 18.12
CA GLU A 50 1.36 -5.94 17.51
C GLU A 50 0.33 -5.05 18.23
N GLU A 51 -0.02 -5.35 19.49
CA GLU A 51 -1.03 -4.60 20.26
C GLU A 51 -0.75 -3.10 20.30
N LYS A 52 0.53 -2.71 20.23
CA LYS A 52 0.97 -1.30 20.25
C LYS A 52 0.66 -0.56 18.95
N TYR A 53 0.89 -1.19 17.80
CA TYR A 53 0.87 -0.52 16.49
C TYR A 53 -0.43 -0.75 15.71
N LEU A 54 -1.05 -1.91 15.94
CA LEU A 54 -2.22 -2.33 15.20
C LEU A 54 -3.41 -1.37 15.30
N PRO A 55 -3.72 -0.73 16.45
CA PRO A 55 -4.80 0.26 16.51
C PRO A 55 -4.61 1.43 15.56
N GLY A 56 -3.37 1.93 15.41
CA GLY A 56 -3.05 3.01 14.47
C GLY A 56 -3.23 2.59 13.02
N LEU A 57 -2.79 1.37 12.66
CA LEU A 57 -3.00 0.85 11.31
C LEU A 57 -4.51 0.66 10.99
N ILE A 58 -5.29 0.15 11.94
CA ILE A 58 -6.75 0.00 11.78
C ILE A 58 -7.40 1.36 11.51
N GLU A 59 -6.98 2.40 12.21
CA GLU A 59 -7.47 3.76 11.97
C GLU A 59 -7.09 4.27 10.58
N ASP A 60 -5.84 4.06 10.15
CA ASP A 60 -5.39 4.40 8.80
C ASP A 60 -6.21 3.64 7.71
N LEU A 61 -6.59 2.38 7.95
CA LEU A 61 -7.43 1.59 7.05
C LEU A 61 -8.86 2.14 6.99
N LYS A 62 -9.44 2.53 8.13
CA LYS A 62 -10.77 3.16 8.18
C LYS A 62 -10.83 4.48 7.41
N ASN A 63 -9.70 5.19 7.31
CA ASN A 63 -9.58 6.48 6.63
C ASN A 63 -9.17 6.36 5.15
N GLN A 64 -9.13 5.13 4.56
CA GLN A 64 -8.80 4.97 3.15
C GLN A 64 -9.85 5.62 2.24
N THR A 65 -9.38 6.32 1.19
CA THR A 65 -10.23 6.97 0.18
C THR A 65 -10.74 6.00 -0.89
N TYR A 66 -10.16 4.81 -1.01
CA TYR A 66 -10.68 3.75 -1.86
C TYR A 66 -11.96 3.18 -1.25
N PRO A 67 -13.03 2.88 -2.04
CA PRO A 67 -14.30 2.40 -1.51
C PRO A 67 -14.12 1.15 -0.65
N LYS A 68 -14.55 1.21 0.60
CA LYS A 68 -14.32 0.14 1.60
C LYS A 68 -15.08 -1.15 1.25
N GLU A 69 -16.23 -1.04 0.61
CA GLU A 69 -16.99 -2.16 0.05
C GLU A 69 -16.21 -2.94 -1.02
N ASN A 70 -15.12 -2.37 -1.53
CA ASN A 70 -14.18 -3.02 -2.45
C ASN A 70 -12.85 -3.40 -1.78
N ILE A 71 -12.82 -3.46 -0.45
CA ILE A 71 -11.66 -3.90 0.33
C ILE A 71 -12.08 -5.06 1.22
N GLU A 72 -11.39 -6.19 1.12
CA GLU A 72 -11.37 -7.21 2.16
C GLU A 72 -10.06 -7.16 2.94
N ILE A 73 -10.12 -7.40 4.24
CA ILE A 73 -8.94 -7.41 5.12
C ILE A 73 -8.77 -8.80 5.71
N LEU A 74 -7.58 -9.36 5.54
CA LEU A 74 -7.19 -10.65 6.10
C LEU A 74 -6.06 -10.44 7.11
N PHE A 75 -6.41 -10.51 8.40
CA PHE A 75 -5.42 -10.56 9.47
C PHE A 75 -4.91 -11.98 9.63
N ILE A 76 -3.61 -12.15 9.60
CA ILE A 76 -2.93 -13.44 9.76
C ILE A 76 -2.13 -13.39 11.06
N ASN A 77 -2.72 -13.93 12.11
CA ASN A 77 -2.13 -13.92 13.44
C ASN A 77 -1.13 -15.06 13.60
N ALA A 78 0.14 -14.75 13.80
CA ALA A 78 1.21 -15.69 14.03
C ALA A 78 1.23 -16.20 15.50
N MET A 79 0.07 -16.49 16.07
CA MET A 79 -0.13 -16.95 17.45
C MET A 79 0.37 -15.93 18.49
N SER A 80 -0.08 -14.69 18.37
CA SER A 80 0.22 -13.62 19.33
C SER A 80 -0.21 -13.97 20.74
N THR A 81 0.55 -13.48 21.71
CA THR A 81 0.35 -13.72 23.16
C THR A 81 -0.04 -12.45 23.92
N ASP A 82 -0.10 -11.30 23.23
CA ASP A 82 -0.52 -9.99 23.72
C ASP A 82 -1.97 -9.68 23.34
N GLY A 83 -2.37 -8.41 23.42
CA GLY A 83 -3.71 -7.93 23.06
C GLY A 83 -4.04 -7.94 21.57
N THR A 84 -3.13 -8.33 20.67
CA THR A 84 -3.31 -8.28 19.21
C THR A 84 -4.60 -8.98 18.74
N THR A 85 -4.85 -10.20 19.25
CA THR A 85 -6.05 -10.96 18.84
C THR A 85 -7.34 -10.26 19.25
N ALA A 86 -7.39 -9.72 20.46
CA ALA A 86 -8.57 -9.02 20.97
C ALA A 86 -8.88 -7.75 20.16
N ILE A 87 -7.85 -6.99 19.79
CA ILE A 87 -7.98 -5.79 18.95
C ILE A 87 -8.58 -6.15 17.59
N ILE A 88 -8.07 -7.21 16.94
CA ILE A 88 -8.60 -7.65 15.64
C ILE A 88 -10.07 -8.10 15.74
N GLN A 89 -10.40 -8.89 16.78
CA GLN A 89 -11.75 -9.38 17.00
C GLN A 89 -12.73 -8.23 17.28
N GLN A 90 -12.30 -7.22 18.01
CA GLN A 90 -13.10 -6.02 18.24
C GLN A 90 -13.35 -5.28 16.93
N PHE A 91 -12.33 -5.08 16.09
CA PHE A 91 -12.48 -4.45 14.79
C PHE A 91 -13.45 -5.22 13.89
N ILE A 92 -13.34 -6.56 13.81
CA ILE A 92 -14.28 -7.40 13.05
C ILE A 92 -15.72 -7.22 13.54
N LYS A 93 -15.93 -7.08 14.85
CA LYS A 93 -17.27 -6.95 15.44
C LYS A 93 -17.90 -5.58 15.19
N GLU A 94 -17.09 -4.53 15.18
CA GLU A 94 -17.55 -3.14 15.10
C GLU A 94 -17.69 -2.63 13.66
N ASP A 95 -16.94 -3.20 12.73
CA ASP A 95 -16.93 -2.71 11.36
C ASP A 95 -18.08 -3.25 10.52
N THR A 96 -18.67 -2.37 9.70
CA THR A 96 -19.74 -2.69 8.77
C THR A 96 -19.50 -2.10 7.38
N GLU A 97 -18.37 -1.47 7.13
CA GLU A 97 -18.10 -0.74 5.90
C GLU A 97 -17.25 -1.53 4.90
N PHE A 98 -16.31 -2.34 5.41
CA PHE A 98 -15.46 -3.17 4.55
C PHE A 98 -16.23 -4.34 3.94
N ASN A 99 -15.82 -4.78 2.75
CA ASN A 99 -16.40 -5.97 2.11
C ASN A 99 -16.37 -7.18 3.05
N SER A 100 -15.25 -7.42 3.69
CA SER A 100 -15.11 -8.39 4.78
C SER A 100 -13.82 -8.16 5.57
N ILE A 101 -13.86 -8.51 6.86
CA ILE A 101 -12.67 -8.57 7.72
C ILE A 101 -12.59 -9.95 8.32
N ARG A 102 -11.46 -10.63 8.14
CA ARG A 102 -11.28 -12.01 8.58
C ARG A 102 -9.98 -12.19 9.33
N LEU A 103 -9.97 -13.08 10.31
CA LEU A 103 -8.82 -13.45 11.12
C LEU A 103 -8.48 -14.93 10.92
N TYR A 104 -7.23 -15.22 10.59
CA TYR A 104 -6.69 -16.57 10.46
C TYR A 104 -5.48 -16.75 11.36
N ASN A 105 -5.33 -17.92 11.95
CA ASN A 105 -4.14 -18.27 12.73
C ASN A 105 -3.07 -18.89 11.84
N ASN A 106 -1.83 -18.44 12.00
CA ASN A 106 -0.64 -19.00 11.37
C ASN A 106 0.22 -19.75 12.41
N PRO A 107 0.05 -21.06 12.59
CA PRO A 107 0.82 -21.84 13.58
C PRO A 107 2.30 -21.97 13.23
N LYS A 108 2.70 -21.74 11.96
CA LYS A 108 4.11 -21.74 11.54
C LYS A 108 4.88 -20.51 12.01
N LYS A 109 4.21 -19.45 12.44
CA LYS A 109 4.78 -18.24 13.04
C LYS A 109 5.83 -17.51 12.20
N ASN A 110 5.90 -17.74 10.89
CA ASN A 110 6.78 -17.01 10.00
C ASN A 110 5.98 -16.16 8.99
N GLN A 111 6.62 -15.12 8.46
CA GLN A 111 5.97 -14.13 7.61
C GLN A 111 5.57 -14.73 6.25
N ALA A 112 6.42 -15.55 5.65
CA ALA A 112 6.15 -16.19 4.37
C ALA A 112 4.90 -17.08 4.41
N SER A 113 4.78 -17.96 5.42
CA SER A 113 3.59 -18.81 5.58
C SER A 113 2.35 -17.98 5.90
N GLY A 114 2.50 -16.89 6.66
CA GLY A 114 1.40 -15.97 6.95
C GLY A 114 0.89 -15.29 5.68
N PHE A 115 1.77 -14.73 4.87
CA PHE A 115 1.39 -14.12 3.61
C PHE A 115 0.75 -15.13 2.64
N ASN A 116 1.33 -16.32 2.50
CA ASN A 116 0.76 -17.39 1.70
C ASN A 116 -0.65 -17.81 2.15
N LEU A 117 -0.87 -17.89 3.45
CA LEU A 117 -2.19 -18.17 4.01
C LEU A 117 -3.19 -17.08 3.63
N GLY A 118 -2.78 -15.80 3.74
CA GLY A 118 -3.59 -14.66 3.31
C GLY A 118 -3.91 -14.72 1.82
N VAL A 119 -2.93 -14.96 0.96
CA VAL A 119 -3.15 -15.10 -0.50
C VAL A 119 -4.12 -16.24 -0.82
N LYS A 120 -4.01 -17.39 -0.15
CA LYS A 120 -4.90 -18.55 -0.37
C LYS A 120 -6.35 -18.28 0.03
N HIS A 121 -6.57 -17.52 1.09
CA HIS A 121 -7.91 -17.21 1.61
C HIS A 121 -8.51 -15.93 1.05
N SER A 122 -7.72 -15.12 0.35
CA SER A 122 -8.18 -13.90 -0.30
C SER A 122 -9.00 -14.20 -1.56
N VAL A 123 -9.97 -13.34 -1.87
CA VAL A 123 -10.83 -13.47 -3.06
C VAL A 123 -10.72 -12.29 -4.02
N GLY A 124 -10.07 -11.19 -3.61
CA GLY A 124 -9.90 -9.97 -4.42
C GLY A 124 -9.06 -10.20 -5.69
N ASN A 125 -9.28 -9.35 -6.67
CA ASN A 125 -8.50 -9.30 -7.90
C ASN A 125 -7.05 -8.85 -7.66
N LEU A 126 -6.89 -7.99 -6.64
CA LEU A 126 -5.63 -7.41 -6.22
C LEU A 126 -5.29 -7.87 -4.80
N ILE A 127 -4.02 -8.14 -4.56
CA ILE A 127 -3.50 -8.54 -3.25
C ILE A 127 -2.51 -7.48 -2.81
N LEU A 128 -2.78 -6.87 -1.66
CA LEU A 128 -1.93 -5.84 -1.06
C LEU A 128 -1.33 -6.37 0.24
N LYS A 129 -0.01 -6.43 0.30
CA LYS A 129 0.73 -6.81 1.52
C LYS A 129 0.98 -5.57 2.37
N ILE A 130 0.63 -5.63 3.66
CA ILE A 130 0.95 -4.58 4.65
C ILE A 130 1.43 -5.26 5.94
N ASP A 131 2.48 -4.72 6.56
CA ASP A 131 2.95 -5.19 7.87
C ASP A 131 2.12 -4.53 8.98
N ALA A 132 1.82 -5.26 10.07
CA ALA A 132 0.94 -4.78 11.15
C ALA A 132 1.51 -3.57 11.93
N HIS A 133 2.84 -3.38 11.92
CA HIS A 133 3.54 -2.22 12.52
C HIS A 133 3.84 -1.14 11.48
N SER A 134 2.86 -0.85 10.63
CA SER A 134 2.98 0.16 9.57
C SER A 134 2.01 1.30 9.80
N LYS A 135 2.25 2.40 9.08
CA LYS A 135 1.33 3.49 8.88
C LYS A 135 1.14 3.70 7.38
N VAL A 136 -0.08 3.93 6.93
CA VAL A 136 -0.40 4.17 5.51
C VAL A 136 -1.14 5.49 5.35
N THR A 137 -0.94 6.16 4.22
CA THR A 137 -1.68 7.40 3.90
C THR A 137 -3.12 7.07 3.49
N GLU A 138 -4.03 8.03 3.63
CA GLU A 138 -5.44 7.87 3.26
C GLU A 138 -5.65 7.45 1.79
N SER A 139 -4.75 7.85 0.89
CA SER A 139 -4.79 7.51 -0.53
C SER A 139 -3.97 6.25 -0.88
N PHE A 140 -3.45 5.52 0.11
CA PHE A 140 -2.51 4.43 -0.14
C PHE A 140 -3.10 3.33 -1.04
N VAL A 141 -4.30 2.84 -0.72
CA VAL A 141 -4.97 1.81 -1.54
C VAL A 141 -5.34 2.37 -2.91
N MET A 142 -5.92 3.58 -2.96
CA MET A 142 -6.33 4.23 -4.20
C MET A 142 -5.14 4.40 -5.16
N ASN A 143 -3.99 4.89 -4.66
CA ASN A 143 -2.80 5.11 -5.47
C ASN A 143 -2.23 3.80 -6.01
N ASN A 144 -2.22 2.72 -5.22
CA ASN A 144 -1.83 1.40 -5.69
C ASN A 144 -2.75 0.91 -6.83
N VAL A 145 -4.06 1.00 -6.64
CA VAL A 145 -5.05 0.61 -7.66
C VAL A 145 -4.87 1.42 -8.94
N ALA A 146 -4.67 2.73 -8.84
CA ALA A 146 -4.46 3.61 -9.99
C ALA A 146 -3.22 3.20 -10.82
N ILE A 147 -2.13 2.78 -10.20
CA ILE A 147 -0.94 2.28 -10.90
C ILE A 147 -1.24 0.93 -11.59
N ILE A 148 -1.93 0.02 -10.91
CA ILE A 148 -2.32 -1.27 -11.52
C ILE A 148 -3.23 -1.07 -12.73
N GLN A 149 -4.14 -0.10 -12.68
CA GLN A 149 -5.06 0.24 -13.79
C GLN A 149 -4.34 0.84 -15.01
N GLN A 150 -3.12 1.37 -14.85
CA GLN A 150 -2.27 1.79 -15.96
C GLN A 150 -1.64 0.60 -16.74
N GLY A 151 -1.97 -0.63 -16.38
CA GLY A 151 -1.48 -1.85 -17.03
C GLY A 151 -0.37 -2.56 -16.27
N GLU A 152 0.01 -2.08 -15.08
CA GLU A 152 1.02 -2.72 -14.26
C GLU A 152 0.47 -3.97 -13.53
N PHE A 153 1.36 -4.90 -13.19
CA PHE A 153 1.01 -6.15 -12.51
C PHE A 153 1.44 -6.15 -11.05
N VAL A 154 2.50 -5.40 -10.75
CA VAL A 154 3.07 -5.27 -9.40
C VAL A 154 3.49 -3.83 -9.20
N CYS A 155 3.08 -3.24 -8.09
CA CYS A 155 3.48 -1.89 -7.74
C CYS A 155 3.66 -1.71 -6.23
N GLY A 156 4.34 -0.62 -5.87
CA GLY A 156 4.52 -0.15 -4.50
C GLY A 156 5.26 1.18 -4.50
N GLY A 157 5.62 1.65 -3.34
CA GLY A 157 6.25 2.96 -3.21
C GLY A 157 7.22 3.08 -2.06
N PRO A 158 7.54 4.32 -1.66
CA PRO A 158 8.43 4.57 -0.55
C PRO A 158 7.86 4.07 0.78
N ARG A 159 8.75 3.60 1.64
CA ARG A 159 8.44 3.15 2.98
C ARG A 159 9.51 3.67 3.95
N PRO A 160 9.51 4.97 4.26
CA PRO A 160 10.38 5.52 5.29
C PRO A 160 10.13 4.86 6.64
N THR A 161 11.17 4.79 7.44
CA THR A 161 11.11 4.20 8.77
C THR A 161 10.78 5.25 9.82
N ILE A 162 9.87 4.93 10.73
CA ILE A 162 9.57 5.73 11.92
C ILE A 162 10.31 5.14 13.10
N VAL A 163 11.22 5.92 13.68
CA VAL A 163 11.92 5.56 14.91
C VAL A 163 11.21 6.26 16.07
N GLU A 164 10.66 5.48 16.97
CA GLU A 164 10.03 6.01 18.20
C GLU A 164 11.07 6.21 19.29
N GLY A 165 10.91 7.26 20.09
CA GLY A 165 11.75 7.56 21.23
C GLY A 165 12.71 8.74 20.98
N LYS A 166 13.28 9.24 22.08
CA LYS A 166 14.30 10.30 22.10
C LYS A 166 15.56 9.73 22.71
N GLY A 167 16.72 10.09 22.15
CA GLY A 167 18.03 9.76 22.70
C GLY A 167 18.94 9.06 21.71
N LYS A 168 20.20 8.88 22.12
CA LYS A 168 21.29 8.37 21.28
C LYS A 168 20.99 7.04 20.59
N TRP A 169 20.19 6.18 21.22
CA TRP A 169 19.81 4.89 20.64
C TRP A 169 18.84 5.06 19.45
N ALA A 170 17.83 5.91 19.61
CA ALA A 170 16.90 6.22 18.52
C ALA A 170 17.63 6.91 17.34
N GLU A 171 18.53 7.83 17.61
CA GLU A 171 19.39 8.46 16.61
C GLU A 171 20.29 7.43 15.90
N THR A 172 20.88 6.48 16.67
CA THR A 172 21.70 5.41 16.09
C THR A 172 20.88 4.50 15.18
N LEU A 173 19.68 4.08 15.59
CA LEU A 173 18.79 3.27 14.77
C LEU A 173 18.38 3.99 13.49
N HIS A 174 18.08 5.29 13.59
CA HIS A 174 17.75 6.11 12.42
C HIS A 174 18.92 6.20 11.45
N LEU A 175 20.14 6.46 11.95
CA LEU A 175 21.35 6.50 11.15
C LEU A 175 21.68 5.14 10.50
N VAL A 176 21.45 4.02 11.20
CA VAL A 176 21.67 2.67 10.65
C VAL A 176 20.68 2.36 9.54
N GLU A 177 19.42 2.75 9.71
CA GLU A 177 18.39 2.54 8.67
C GLU A 177 18.55 3.45 7.45
N GLU A 178 19.06 4.67 7.63
CA GLU A 178 19.33 5.61 6.53
C GLU A 178 20.68 5.38 5.85
N ASN A 179 21.59 4.65 6.48
CA ASN A 179 22.91 4.43 5.94
C ASN A 179 22.93 3.41 4.79
N MET A 180 23.86 3.63 3.87
CA MET A 180 24.08 2.83 2.65
C MET A 180 24.39 1.35 2.94
N PHE A 181 24.80 1.01 4.17
CA PHE A 181 25.09 -0.36 4.63
C PHE A 181 23.94 -1.00 5.43
N GLY A 182 22.88 -0.25 5.74
CA GLY A 182 21.68 -0.76 6.37
C GLY A 182 20.65 -1.29 5.36
N SER A 183 19.42 -1.39 5.79
CA SER A 183 18.30 -1.84 4.93
C SER A 183 18.05 -0.94 3.71
N SER A 184 18.73 0.20 3.62
CA SER A 184 18.61 1.22 2.58
C SER A 184 19.53 1.05 1.37
N ILE A 185 20.17 -0.11 1.14
CA ILE A 185 20.90 -0.41 -0.12
C ILE A 185 20.02 -0.16 -1.37
N ALA A 186 18.73 -0.05 -1.18
CA ALA A 186 17.81 0.35 -2.21
C ALA A 186 17.64 1.86 -2.26
N ASN A 187 18.46 2.54 -3.09
CA ASN A 187 18.37 3.98 -3.42
C ASN A 187 16.96 4.46 -3.86
N TYR A 188 16.00 3.55 -4.02
CA TYR A 188 14.64 3.86 -4.43
C TYR A 188 13.71 4.25 -3.28
N ARG A 189 14.08 3.98 -2.01
CA ARG A 189 13.19 4.26 -0.86
C ARG A 189 12.78 5.73 -0.74
N ASN A 190 13.63 6.63 -1.23
CA ASN A 190 13.44 8.08 -1.18
C ASN A 190 13.40 8.72 -2.58
N SER A 191 13.16 7.93 -3.64
CA SER A 191 13.05 8.50 -4.99
C SER A 191 11.77 9.31 -5.14
N SER A 192 11.88 10.48 -5.74
CA SER A 192 10.76 11.34 -6.15
C SER A 192 10.19 11.01 -7.53
N GLU A 193 10.74 10.00 -8.22
CA GLU A 193 10.37 9.66 -9.58
C GLU A 193 9.81 8.25 -9.71
N ASP A 194 8.84 8.10 -10.58
CA ASP A 194 8.30 6.81 -11.00
C ASP A 194 9.36 6.00 -11.75
N ARG A 195 9.54 4.73 -11.40
CA ARG A 195 10.50 3.84 -12.06
C ARG A 195 10.20 2.36 -11.86
N TYR A 196 10.95 1.49 -12.53
CA TYR A 196 10.95 0.06 -12.25
C TYR A 196 12.08 -0.29 -11.29
N ILE A 197 11.80 -1.15 -10.34
CA ILE A 197 12.74 -1.56 -9.28
C ILE A 197 12.80 -3.08 -9.15
N SER A 198 13.77 -3.56 -8.36
CA SER A 198 13.98 -5.00 -8.18
C SER A 198 13.16 -5.62 -7.06
N SER A 199 12.76 -4.85 -6.06
CA SER A 199 12.02 -5.35 -4.88
C SER A 199 11.26 -4.22 -4.20
N ILE A 200 10.14 -4.55 -3.55
CA ILE A 200 9.30 -3.65 -2.73
C ILE A 200 8.92 -4.33 -1.42
N PHE A 201 8.42 -3.55 -0.45
CA PHE A 201 7.97 -4.09 0.85
C PHE A 201 6.44 -4.19 0.95
N HIS A 202 5.73 -3.06 0.92
CA HIS A 202 4.28 -3.00 0.90
C HIS A 202 3.82 -2.95 -0.56
N GLY A 203 3.69 -4.13 -1.16
CA GLY A 203 3.39 -4.26 -2.59
C GLY A 203 1.96 -4.66 -2.86
N MET A 204 1.40 -4.11 -3.94
CA MET A 204 0.17 -4.59 -4.56
C MET A 204 0.51 -5.45 -5.78
N TYR A 205 -0.20 -6.57 -5.89
CA TYR A 205 -0.02 -7.57 -6.93
C TYR A 205 -1.35 -7.91 -7.55
N LYS A 206 -1.43 -8.05 -8.88
CA LYS A 206 -2.55 -8.76 -9.49
C LYS A 206 -2.51 -10.23 -9.08
N ARG A 207 -3.64 -10.82 -8.75
CA ARG A 207 -3.75 -12.22 -8.34
C ARG A 207 -3.11 -13.19 -9.31
N GLU A 208 -3.22 -12.93 -10.61
CA GLU A 208 -2.64 -13.76 -11.67
C GLU A 208 -1.09 -13.90 -11.57
N VAL A 209 -0.42 -12.93 -10.94
CA VAL A 209 1.03 -13.02 -10.68
C VAL A 209 1.33 -14.25 -9.82
N PHE A 210 0.59 -14.47 -8.73
CA PHE A 210 0.78 -15.63 -7.87
C PHE A 210 0.32 -16.93 -8.52
N GLN A 211 -0.65 -16.90 -9.42
CA GLN A 211 -1.08 -18.07 -10.18
C GLN A 211 0.02 -18.53 -11.14
N LYS A 212 0.78 -17.59 -11.73
CA LYS A 212 1.83 -17.86 -12.71
C LYS A 212 3.20 -18.13 -12.07
N VAL A 213 3.57 -17.34 -11.06
CA VAL A 213 4.91 -17.37 -10.43
C VAL A 213 4.94 -18.33 -9.24
N GLY A 214 3.78 -18.64 -8.66
CA GLY A 214 3.65 -19.38 -7.42
C GLY A 214 3.74 -18.49 -6.18
N LEU A 215 3.55 -19.09 -5.02
CA LEU A 215 3.56 -18.44 -3.73
C LEU A 215 4.98 -18.17 -3.22
N VAL A 216 5.08 -17.45 -2.12
CA VAL A 216 6.35 -17.15 -1.44
C VAL A 216 6.95 -18.43 -0.86
N ASN A 217 8.28 -18.57 -0.94
CA ASN A 217 8.98 -19.72 -0.40
C ASN A 217 9.05 -19.67 1.14
N GLU A 218 8.32 -20.57 1.80
CA GLU A 218 8.22 -20.61 3.27
C GLU A 218 9.49 -21.12 3.98
N GLN A 219 10.45 -21.65 3.25
CA GLN A 219 11.73 -22.12 3.80
C GLN A 219 12.74 -20.98 3.98
N LEU A 220 12.49 -19.82 3.36
CA LEU A 220 13.33 -18.63 3.47
C LEU A 220 12.89 -17.80 4.68
N GLY A 221 13.81 -17.52 5.59
CA GLY A 221 13.51 -16.80 6.84
C GLY A 221 13.34 -15.29 6.67
N ARG A 222 14.28 -14.62 6.00
CA ARG A 222 14.31 -13.14 5.87
C ARG A 222 14.45 -12.62 4.44
N THR A 223 14.54 -13.50 3.45
CA THR A 223 14.80 -13.14 2.05
C THR A 223 13.63 -13.52 1.14
N GLU A 224 12.49 -13.85 1.72
CA GLU A 224 11.29 -14.30 1.02
C GLU A 224 10.76 -13.27 0.02
N ASP A 225 10.81 -11.98 0.37
CA ASP A 225 10.41 -10.89 -0.52
C ASP A 225 11.36 -10.76 -1.72
N ASN A 226 12.66 -10.94 -1.50
CA ASN A 226 13.64 -10.88 -2.59
C ASN A 226 13.48 -12.06 -3.55
N ASP A 227 13.21 -13.28 -3.04
CA ASP A 227 12.98 -14.47 -3.85
C ASP A 227 11.72 -14.30 -4.73
N ILE A 228 10.60 -13.95 -4.15
CA ILE A 228 9.36 -13.78 -4.94
C ILE A 228 9.52 -12.68 -5.99
N HIS A 229 10.15 -11.54 -5.66
CA HIS A 229 10.38 -10.46 -6.61
C HIS A 229 11.38 -10.85 -7.70
N TYR A 230 12.38 -11.66 -7.40
CA TYR A 230 13.28 -12.24 -8.40
C TYR A 230 12.48 -13.11 -9.38
N ARG A 231 11.69 -14.06 -8.88
CA ARG A 231 10.86 -14.95 -9.72
C ARG A 231 9.82 -14.19 -10.55
N ILE A 232 9.20 -13.13 -10.00
CA ILE A 232 8.29 -12.23 -10.72
C ILE A 232 8.99 -11.64 -11.94
N ARG A 233 10.21 -11.13 -11.79
CA ARG A 233 11.00 -10.54 -12.90
C ARG A 233 11.44 -11.59 -13.92
N GLU A 234 11.84 -12.77 -13.49
CA GLU A 234 12.18 -13.90 -14.38
C GLU A 234 10.99 -14.32 -15.27
N HIS A 235 9.76 -14.15 -14.77
CA HIS A 235 8.54 -14.38 -15.54
C HIS A 235 8.13 -13.19 -16.42
N GLY A 236 9.01 -12.20 -16.56
CA GLY A 236 8.81 -11.04 -17.44
C GLY A 236 7.95 -9.92 -16.87
N TYR A 237 7.49 -10.01 -15.61
CA TYR A 237 6.79 -8.92 -14.95
C TYR A 237 7.77 -7.85 -14.46
N LYS A 238 7.31 -6.61 -14.48
CA LYS A 238 8.04 -5.47 -13.90
C LYS A 238 7.42 -5.08 -12.58
N ILE A 239 8.23 -4.52 -11.69
CA ILE A 239 7.77 -3.98 -10.41
C ILE A 239 7.82 -2.46 -10.49
N ARG A 240 6.64 -1.82 -10.54
CA ARG A 240 6.51 -0.37 -10.63
C ARG A 240 6.65 0.27 -9.26
N TYR A 241 7.56 1.19 -9.12
CA TYR A 241 7.68 2.08 -7.97
C TYR A 241 7.02 3.41 -8.30
N SER A 242 6.15 3.91 -7.41
CA SER A 242 5.60 5.26 -7.50
C SER A 242 5.70 5.99 -6.16
N PRO A 243 6.23 7.23 -6.16
CA PRO A 243 6.32 8.06 -4.95
C PRO A 243 4.95 8.37 -4.33
N SER A 244 3.87 8.29 -5.11
CA SER A 244 2.50 8.51 -4.64
C SER A 244 2.00 7.40 -3.70
N ILE A 245 2.62 6.22 -3.71
CA ILE A 245 2.26 5.07 -2.88
C ILE A 245 3.08 5.11 -1.59
N LEU A 246 2.74 6.03 -0.68
CA LEU A 246 3.51 6.27 0.54
C LEU A 246 2.97 5.49 1.72
N SER A 247 3.85 4.70 2.33
CA SER A 247 3.63 4.03 3.62
C SER A 247 4.82 4.27 4.54
N TYR A 248 4.69 3.93 5.82
CA TYR A 248 5.76 4.03 6.81
C TYR A 248 5.82 2.74 7.61
N GLN A 249 6.97 2.44 8.20
CA GLN A 249 7.14 1.31 9.10
C GLN A 249 7.77 1.76 10.43
N TYR A 250 7.18 1.31 11.53
CA TYR A 250 7.77 1.50 12.86
C TYR A 250 8.93 0.52 13.08
N ILE A 251 10.06 1.01 13.59
CA ILE A 251 11.11 0.13 14.10
C ILE A 251 10.67 -0.42 15.46
N ARG A 252 10.73 -1.73 15.59
CA ARG A 252 10.54 -2.38 16.89
C ARG A 252 11.82 -2.19 17.74
N PRO A 253 11.72 -1.64 18.95
CA PRO A 253 12.89 -1.38 19.80
C PRO A 253 13.48 -2.65 20.43
N THR A 254 12.88 -3.81 20.22
CA THR A 254 13.30 -5.10 20.83
C THR A 254 13.90 -6.02 19.79
N PHE A 255 15.07 -6.53 20.11
CA PHE A 255 15.71 -7.65 19.46
C PHE A 255 15.01 -8.96 19.81
#